data_80d114b5c05c5bf3744cd0180a6e2fb0
#
_entry.id   80d114b5c05c5bf3744cd0180a6e2fb0
#
_cell.length_a   1.000
_cell.length_b   1.000
_cell.length_c   1.000
_cell.angle_alpha   90.00
_cell.angle_beta   90.00
_cell.angle_gamma   90.00
#
_symmetry.space_group_name_H-M   'P 1'
#
loop_
_entity.id
_entity.type
_entity.pdbx_description
1 polymer ?
#
loop_
_entity_poly.entity_id
_entity_poly.type
_entity_poly.pdbx_seq_one_letter_code
_entity_poly.pdbx_strand_id
1 'polypeptide(L)'
;MPRFTRAELESFRGADVPDLVGPGVRLVFVGINPGLRTAATKIHFGNPANRFRPALVAAGLLDPPVDGSPGMTEADLATLLARGVGITNLVPFATARADELTRGQLLAGRDRLERFVATNRPRVVAVLGVTAYRTAFGRPRAVPGRQPEPIDSAELWVVPNPSGLNAHESVASLAAAYAEPARAAGIELRLRRDRGAGA
;
A
#
# COMPACT_ATOMS: atom_id res chain seq x y z
N MET A 1 6.51 19.66 -1.60
CA MET A 1 5.55 19.01 -2.54
C MET A 1 4.74 20.08 -3.27
N PRO A 2 4.41 19.88 -4.57
CA PRO A 2 3.57 20.81 -5.33
C PRO A 2 2.21 21.03 -4.65
N ARG A 3 1.74 22.27 -4.68
CA ARG A 3 0.37 22.60 -4.25
C ARG A 3 -0.54 22.50 -5.47
N PHE A 4 -1.64 21.76 -5.33
CA PHE A 4 -2.66 21.63 -6.35
C PHE A 4 -3.97 22.23 -5.83
N THR A 5 -4.67 22.93 -6.68
CA THR A 5 -6.07 23.30 -6.46
C THR A 5 -6.97 22.05 -6.59
N ARG A 6 -8.20 22.15 -6.09
CA ARG A 6 -9.17 21.08 -6.24
C ARG A 6 -9.46 20.77 -7.71
N ALA A 7 -9.58 21.79 -8.56
CA ALA A 7 -9.85 21.64 -9.99
C ALA A 7 -8.70 20.94 -10.72
N GLU A 8 -7.45 21.29 -10.40
CA GLU A 8 -6.27 20.62 -10.95
C GLU A 8 -6.22 19.15 -10.55
N LEU A 9 -6.51 18.82 -9.30
CA LEU A 9 -6.58 17.41 -8.89
C LEU A 9 -7.68 16.65 -9.61
N GLU A 10 -8.85 17.28 -9.78
CA GLU A 10 -10.00 16.65 -10.43
C GLU A 10 -9.73 16.33 -11.91
N SER A 11 -8.86 17.08 -12.59
CA SER A 11 -8.45 16.78 -13.97
C SER A 11 -7.71 15.44 -14.13
N PHE A 12 -7.21 14.87 -13.04
CA PHE A 12 -6.56 13.53 -13.05
C PHE A 12 -7.53 12.37 -12.77
N ARG A 13 -8.84 12.63 -12.66
CA ARG A 13 -9.84 11.58 -12.48
C ARG A 13 -9.80 10.61 -13.67
N GLY A 14 -9.80 9.32 -13.38
CA GLY A 14 -9.70 8.26 -14.40
C GLY A 14 -8.31 8.03 -14.95
N ALA A 15 -7.32 8.83 -14.57
CA ALA A 15 -5.95 8.64 -15.04
C ALA A 15 -5.32 7.38 -14.40
N ASP A 16 -4.67 6.57 -15.21
CA ASP A 16 -3.93 5.40 -14.75
C ASP A 16 -2.63 5.79 -14.05
N VAL A 17 -2.30 5.01 -13.03
CA VAL A 17 -1.02 5.11 -12.31
C VAL A 17 -0.28 3.79 -12.47
N PRO A 18 0.95 3.81 -13.04
CA PRO A 18 1.78 2.62 -13.18
C PRO A 18 2.05 1.96 -11.83
N ASP A 19 2.14 0.64 -11.82
CA ASP A 19 2.57 -0.10 -10.64
C ASP A 19 4.03 0.20 -10.31
N LEU A 20 4.36 0.22 -9.03
CA LEU A 20 5.73 0.29 -8.54
C LEU A 20 6.24 -1.14 -8.34
N VAL A 21 7.01 -1.66 -9.28
CA VAL A 21 7.54 -3.01 -9.22
C VAL A 21 8.92 -3.05 -9.85
N GLY A 22 9.81 -3.84 -9.27
CA GLY A 22 11.17 -4.03 -9.76
C GLY A 22 11.59 -5.50 -9.73
N PRO A 23 12.75 -5.84 -10.32
CA PRO A 23 13.29 -7.20 -10.30
C PRO A 23 13.42 -7.73 -8.86
N GLY A 24 13.05 -8.99 -8.66
CA GLY A 24 13.21 -9.64 -7.35
C GLY A 24 12.23 -9.13 -6.28
N VAL A 25 11.09 -8.57 -6.68
CA VAL A 25 10.03 -8.18 -5.74
C VAL A 25 9.62 -9.38 -4.88
N ARG A 26 9.56 -9.18 -3.56
CA ARG A 26 9.21 -10.21 -2.57
C ARG A 26 7.89 -9.92 -1.86
N LEU A 27 7.61 -8.65 -1.60
CA LEU A 27 6.38 -8.17 -0.99
C LEU A 27 5.72 -7.15 -1.91
N VAL A 28 4.40 -7.27 -2.08
CA VAL A 28 3.62 -6.25 -2.79
C VAL A 28 2.50 -5.77 -1.89
N PHE A 29 2.47 -4.47 -1.61
CA PHE A 29 1.32 -3.81 -1.02
C PHE A 29 0.32 -3.44 -2.10
N VAL A 30 -0.95 -3.81 -1.90
CA VAL A 30 -2.03 -3.60 -2.87
C VAL A 30 -3.02 -2.60 -2.32
N GLY A 31 -3.01 -1.37 -2.85
CA GLY A 31 -4.03 -0.36 -2.56
C GLY A 31 -5.37 -0.70 -3.21
N ILE A 32 -6.41 0.04 -2.86
CA ILE A 32 -7.73 -0.10 -3.52
C ILE A 32 -7.65 0.52 -4.91
N ASN A 33 -7.30 1.81 -4.98
CA ASN A 33 -7.04 2.54 -6.20
C ASN A 33 -6.17 3.78 -5.91
N PRO A 34 -5.54 4.39 -6.91
CA PRO A 34 -4.84 5.66 -6.74
C PRO A 34 -5.81 6.79 -6.37
N GLY A 35 -5.41 7.67 -5.45
CA GLY A 35 -6.07 8.95 -5.28
C GLY A 35 -5.63 9.96 -6.36
N LEU A 36 -6.39 11.04 -6.55
CA LEU A 36 -6.10 12.07 -7.56
C LEU A 36 -4.70 12.68 -7.42
N ARG A 37 -4.24 12.89 -6.17
CA ARG A 37 -2.87 13.37 -5.91
C ARG A 37 -1.81 12.36 -6.37
N THR A 38 -2.03 11.07 -6.17
CA THR A 38 -1.15 10.01 -6.68
C THR A 38 -1.04 10.06 -8.19
N ALA A 39 -2.16 10.26 -8.88
CA ALA A 39 -2.19 10.38 -10.34
C ALA A 39 -1.43 11.64 -10.81
N ALA A 40 -1.57 12.76 -10.10
CA ALA A 40 -0.90 14.03 -10.41
C ALA A 40 0.62 13.97 -10.21
N THR A 41 1.07 13.29 -9.13
CA THR A 41 2.49 13.27 -8.74
C THR A 41 3.23 11.99 -9.15
N LYS A 42 2.50 10.93 -9.50
CA LYS A 42 2.99 9.55 -9.70
C LYS A 42 3.63 8.94 -8.43
N ILE A 43 3.44 9.58 -7.28
CA ILE A 43 3.94 9.08 -5.98
C ILE A 43 2.83 8.31 -5.28
N HIS A 44 2.96 6.99 -5.19
CA HIS A 44 2.03 6.13 -4.47
C HIS A 44 1.89 6.57 -3.01
N PHE A 45 0.65 6.62 -2.51
CA PHE A 45 0.34 7.09 -1.15
C PHE A 45 0.88 8.48 -0.82
N GLY A 46 1.11 9.34 -1.84
CA GLY A 46 1.71 10.67 -1.71
C GLY A 46 0.82 11.73 -1.04
N ASN A 47 -0.41 11.42 -0.64
CA ASN A 47 -1.22 12.34 0.15
C ASN A 47 -0.62 12.46 1.57
N PRO A 48 -0.29 13.68 2.05
CA PRO A 48 0.27 13.88 3.39
C PRO A 48 -0.60 13.36 4.54
N ALA A 49 -1.91 13.31 4.36
CA ALA A 49 -2.83 12.75 5.34
C ALA A 49 -2.86 11.21 5.36
N ASN A 50 -2.18 10.54 4.42
CA ASN A 50 -2.12 9.10 4.36
C ASN A 50 -1.05 8.58 5.35
N ARG A 51 -1.43 7.60 6.16
CA ARG A 51 -0.55 7.04 7.20
C ARG A 51 0.35 5.90 6.72
N PHE A 52 0.36 5.59 5.41
CA PHE A 52 1.17 4.51 4.86
C PHE A 52 2.66 4.71 5.16
N ARG A 53 3.21 5.87 4.80
CA ARG A 53 4.62 6.19 5.09
C ARG A 53 4.97 6.16 6.57
N PRO A 54 4.25 6.86 7.47
CA PRO A 54 4.51 6.75 8.90
C PRO A 54 4.45 5.31 9.43
N ALA A 55 3.52 4.49 8.93
CA ALA A 55 3.42 3.10 9.30
C ALA A 55 4.61 2.26 8.80
N LEU A 56 5.09 2.49 7.58
CA LEU A 56 6.29 1.83 7.05
C LEU A 56 7.55 2.21 7.82
N VAL A 57 7.67 3.47 8.24
CA VAL A 57 8.79 3.92 9.10
C VAL A 57 8.72 3.24 10.46
N ALA A 58 7.57 3.23 11.10
CA ALA A 58 7.39 2.58 12.41
C ALA A 58 7.57 1.05 12.33
N ALA A 59 7.25 0.42 11.19
CA ALA A 59 7.50 -0.99 10.92
C ALA A 59 8.97 -1.31 10.58
N GLY A 60 9.84 -0.32 10.40
CA GLY A 60 11.23 -0.50 9.97
C GLY A 60 11.42 -0.86 8.49
N LEU A 61 10.42 -0.56 7.67
CA LEU A 61 10.47 -0.72 6.22
C LEU A 61 11.05 0.49 5.50
N LEU A 62 10.97 1.67 6.11
CA LEU A 62 11.55 2.92 5.65
C LEU A 62 12.30 3.59 6.80
N ASP A 63 13.28 4.42 6.47
CA ASP A 63 13.93 5.30 7.42
C ASP A 63 13.07 6.54 7.71
N PRO A 64 13.19 7.17 8.89
CA PRO A 64 12.54 8.44 9.17
C PRO A 64 12.91 9.52 8.15
N PRO A 65 11.98 10.43 7.79
CA PRO A 65 12.28 11.51 6.86
C PRO A 65 13.32 12.47 7.44
N VAL A 66 14.29 12.84 6.63
CA VAL A 66 15.32 13.83 7.00
C VAL A 66 14.70 15.23 7.13
N ASP A 67 13.71 15.52 6.29
CA ASP A 67 13.05 16.83 6.17
C ASP A 67 11.71 16.92 6.93
N GLY A 68 11.34 15.89 7.70
CA GLY A 68 10.07 15.84 8.42
C GLY A 68 8.83 15.70 7.53
N SER A 69 8.99 15.43 6.23
CA SER A 69 7.87 15.27 5.28
C SER A 69 6.94 14.14 5.70
N PRO A 70 5.61 14.37 5.84
CA PRO A 70 4.66 13.32 6.25
C PRO A 70 4.28 12.35 5.13
N GLY A 71 4.34 12.77 3.86
CA GLY A 71 3.94 11.96 2.70
C GLY A 71 5.09 11.16 2.11
N MET A 72 4.75 10.15 1.30
CA MET A 72 5.72 9.40 0.49
C MET A 72 6.47 10.31 -0.46
N THR A 73 7.73 9.99 -0.71
CA THR A 73 8.63 10.68 -1.64
C THR A 73 9.15 9.70 -2.71
N GLU A 74 9.74 10.21 -3.79
CA GLU A 74 10.41 9.38 -4.80
C GLU A 74 11.55 8.56 -4.18
N ALA A 75 12.29 9.13 -3.24
CA ALA A 75 13.37 8.44 -2.53
C ALA A 75 12.84 7.26 -1.69
N ASP A 76 11.65 7.42 -1.07
CA ASP A 76 11.01 6.32 -0.36
C ASP A 76 10.62 5.19 -1.31
N LEU A 77 10.05 5.53 -2.49
CA LEU A 77 9.69 4.54 -3.52
C LEU A 77 10.93 3.78 -4.02
N ALA A 78 12.03 4.49 -4.29
CA ALA A 78 13.30 3.87 -4.67
C ALA A 78 13.84 2.95 -3.56
N THR A 79 13.74 3.36 -2.30
CA THR A 79 14.13 2.55 -1.14
C THR A 79 13.29 1.27 -1.04
N LEU A 80 11.98 1.36 -1.22
CA LEU A 80 11.10 0.19 -1.21
C LEU A 80 11.47 -0.80 -2.33
N LEU A 81 11.67 -0.31 -3.57
CA LEU A 81 12.12 -1.14 -4.69
C LEU A 81 13.45 -1.86 -4.39
N ALA A 82 14.44 -1.13 -3.88
CA ALA A 82 15.75 -1.69 -3.53
C ALA A 82 15.64 -2.78 -2.45
N ARG A 83 14.60 -2.74 -1.62
CA ARG A 83 14.31 -3.74 -0.58
C ARG A 83 13.40 -4.88 -1.06
N GLY A 84 13.04 -4.90 -2.34
CA GLY A 84 12.14 -5.91 -2.91
C GLY A 84 10.67 -5.72 -2.49
N VAL A 85 10.27 -4.48 -2.20
CA VAL A 85 8.89 -4.11 -1.89
C VAL A 85 8.28 -3.34 -3.05
N GLY A 86 7.18 -3.86 -3.58
CA GLY A 86 6.39 -3.22 -4.65
C GLY A 86 5.07 -2.65 -4.14
N ILE A 87 4.45 -1.84 -4.99
CA ILE A 87 3.10 -1.28 -4.75
C ILE A 87 2.28 -1.41 -6.03
N THR A 88 1.07 -1.90 -5.91
CA THR A 88 0.05 -1.90 -6.96
C THR A 88 -1.31 -1.50 -6.38
N ASN A 89 -2.36 -1.53 -7.18
CA ASN A 89 -3.73 -1.29 -6.75
C ASN A 89 -4.67 -2.33 -7.37
N LEU A 90 -5.80 -2.63 -6.72
CA LEU A 90 -6.86 -3.43 -7.33
C LEU A 90 -7.38 -2.77 -8.60
N VAL A 91 -7.69 -1.47 -8.53
CA VAL A 91 -8.15 -0.66 -9.66
C VAL A 91 -7.03 0.31 -10.06
N PRO A 92 -6.58 0.34 -11.33
CA PRO A 92 -5.39 1.10 -11.72
C PRO A 92 -5.62 2.60 -11.88
N PHE A 93 -6.86 3.05 -12.02
CA PHE A 93 -7.21 4.45 -12.30
C PHE A 93 -7.62 5.24 -11.05
N ALA A 94 -7.42 6.55 -11.12
CA ALA A 94 -7.61 7.46 -10.00
C ALA A 94 -9.07 7.89 -9.81
N THR A 95 -9.49 7.91 -8.53
CA THR A 95 -10.73 8.57 -8.08
C THR A 95 -10.43 9.49 -6.90
N ALA A 96 -11.36 10.39 -6.57
CA ALA A 96 -11.21 11.24 -5.38
C ALA A 96 -11.32 10.40 -4.10
N ARG A 97 -12.17 9.38 -4.10
CA ARG A 97 -12.44 8.48 -2.97
C ARG A 97 -12.62 7.05 -3.45
N ALA A 98 -12.19 6.08 -2.64
CA ALA A 98 -12.32 4.66 -2.98
C ALA A 98 -13.78 4.16 -2.99
N ASP A 99 -14.69 4.83 -2.30
CA ASP A 99 -16.14 4.50 -2.28
C ASP A 99 -16.88 4.90 -3.57
N GLU A 100 -16.24 5.61 -4.49
CA GLU A 100 -16.73 5.86 -5.84
C GLU A 100 -16.62 4.64 -6.76
N LEU A 101 -15.83 3.64 -6.35
CA LEU A 101 -15.65 2.43 -7.15
C LEU A 101 -16.87 1.51 -7.04
N THR A 102 -17.28 0.99 -8.20
CA THR A 102 -18.36 0.00 -8.25
C THR A 102 -17.86 -1.38 -7.79
N ARG A 103 -18.80 -2.22 -7.39
CA ARG A 103 -18.52 -3.64 -7.08
C ARG A 103 -17.88 -4.36 -8.26
N GLY A 104 -18.35 -4.09 -9.49
CA GLY A 104 -17.79 -4.70 -10.71
C GLY A 104 -16.32 -4.35 -10.94
N GLN A 105 -15.92 -3.10 -10.67
CA GLN A 105 -14.54 -2.66 -10.77
C GLN A 105 -13.65 -3.36 -9.73
N LEU A 106 -14.12 -3.55 -8.51
CA LEU A 106 -13.38 -4.29 -7.49
C LEU A 106 -13.24 -5.77 -7.82
N LEU A 107 -14.28 -6.42 -8.36
CA LEU A 107 -14.23 -7.81 -8.83
C LEU A 107 -13.20 -7.97 -9.98
N ALA A 108 -13.25 -7.10 -10.98
CA ALA A 108 -12.26 -7.08 -12.07
C ALA A 108 -10.83 -6.81 -11.56
N GLY A 109 -10.71 -6.07 -10.44
CA GLY A 109 -9.45 -5.81 -9.75
C GLY A 109 -8.76 -7.08 -9.25
N ARG A 110 -9.51 -8.08 -8.83
CA ARG A 110 -8.97 -9.40 -8.46
C ARG A 110 -8.27 -10.04 -9.65
N ASP A 111 -8.92 -10.14 -10.80
CA ASP A 111 -8.35 -10.77 -12.00
C ASP A 111 -7.09 -10.03 -12.48
N ARG A 112 -7.09 -8.69 -12.36
CA ARG A 112 -5.91 -7.86 -12.62
C ARG A 112 -4.77 -8.23 -11.66
N LEU A 113 -5.05 -8.35 -10.37
CA LEU A 113 -4.05 -8.69 -9.36
C LEU A 113 -3.50 -10.09 -9.58
N GLU A 114 -4.33 -11.07 -9.95
CA GLU A 114 -3.88 -12.44 -10.28
C GLU A 114 -2.87 -12.41 -11.44
N ARG A 115 -3.16 -11.67 -12.52
CA ARG A 115 -2.21 -11.50 -13.64
C ARG A 115 -0.91 -10.81 -13.21
N PHE A 116 -1.02 -9.79 -12.36
CA PHE A 116 0.15 -9.09 -11.82
C PHE A 116 1.04 -10.05 -11.00
N VAL A 117 0.45 -10.88 -10.15
CA VAL A 117 1.17 -11.85 -9.32
C VAL A 117 1.81 -12.93 -10.18
N ALA A 118 1.10 -13.48 -11.16
CA ALA A 118 1.64 -14.48 -12.10
C ALA A 118 2.86 -13.96 -12.87
N THR A 119 2.86 -12.67 -13.25
CA THR A 119 3.97 -12.02 -13.96
C THR A 119 5.17 -11.75 -13.07
N ASN A 120 4.94 -11.17 -11.88
CA ASN A 120 6.00 -10.63 -11.03
C ASN A 120 6.47 -11.60 -9.94
N ARG A 121 5.69 -12.63 -9.64
CA ARG A 121 5.96 -13.74 -8.70
C ARG A 121 6.49 -13.28 -7.32
N PRO A 122 5.80 -12.34 -6.64
CA PRO A 122 6.16 -11.98 -5.28
C PRO A 122 5.95 -13.18 -4.34
N ARG A 123 6.64 -13.23 -3.21
CA ARG A 123 6.38 -14.23 -2.17
C ARG A 123 5.11 -13.93 -1.38
N VAL A 124 4.83 -12.64 -1.18
CA VAL A 124 3.74 -12.15 -0.33
C VAL A 124 3.01 -11.00 -1.02
N VAL A 125 1.69 -11.04 -0.94
CA VAL A 125 0.77 -9.97 -1.36
C VAL A 125 -0.03 -9.50 -0.16
N ALA A 126 0.00 -8.20 0.14
CA ALA A 126 -0.71 -7.58 1.27
C ALA A 126 -1.76 -6.57 0.77
N VAL A 127 -3.03 -6.95 0.80
CA VAL A 127 -4.15 -6.08 0.38
C VAL A 127 -4.54 -5.12 1.49
N LEU A 128 -4.51 -3.82 1.19
CA LEU A 128 -4.76 -2.71 2.12
C LEU A 128 -6.26 -2.39 2.18
N GLY A 129 -6.97 -3.02 3.12
CA GLY A 129 -8.38 -2.74 3.37
C GLY A 129 -9.29 -3.97 3.28
N VAL A 130 -9.80 -4.40 4.44
CA VAL A 130 -10.62 -5.61 4.55
C VAL A 130 -11.93 -5.52 3.76
N THR A 131 -12.57 -4.34 3.70
CA THR A 131 -13.85 -4.17 2.99
C THR A 131 -13.67 -4.33 1.47
N ALA A 132 -12.63 -3.70 0.90
CA ALA A 132 -12.32 -3.85 -0.52
C ALA A 132 -11.94 -5.30 -0.86
N TYR A 133 -11.13 -5.94 0.00
CA TYR A 133 -10.80 -7.35 -0.14
C TYR A 133 -12.04 -8.24 -0.13
N ARG A 134 -12.94 -8.07 0.85
CA ARG A 134 -14.18 -8.86 0.94
C ARG A 134 -14.99 -8.77 -0.35
N THR A 135 -15.09 -7.60 -0.93
CA THR A 135 -15.82 -7.37 -2.19
C THR A 135 -15.09 -7.99 -3.38
N ALA A 136 -13.81 -7.67 -3.56
CA ALA A 136 -13.01 -8.10 -4.71
C ALA A 136 -12.84 -9.62 -4.77
N PHE A 137 -12.67 -10.27 -3.62
CA PHE A 137 -12.42 -11.71 -3.54
C PHE A 137 -13.68 -12.54 -3.22
N GLY A 138 -14.84 -11.91 -3.03
CA GLY A 138 -16.08 -12.63 -2.67
C GLY A 138 -16.00 -13.31 -1.31
N ARG A 139 -15.25 -12.75 -0.36
CA ARG A 139 -14.98 -13.34 0.98
C ARG A 139 -15.60 -12.49 2.09
N PRO A 140 -16.93 -12.44 2.24
CA PRO A 140 -17.61 -11.48 3.14
C PRO A 140 -17.22 -11.62 4.61
N ARG A 141 -16.72 -12.78 5.03
CA ARG A 141 -16.31 -13.06 6.42
C ARG A 141 -14.79 -12.97 6.65
N ALA A 142 -14.00 -12.56 5.65
CA ALA A 142 -12.56 -12.42 5.81
C ALA A 142 -12.23 -11.43 6.94
N VAL A 143 -11.16 -11.72 7.67
CA VAL A 143 -10.61 -10.87 8.73
C VAL A 143 -9.18 -10.44 8.36
N PRO A 144 -8.66 -9.33 8.91
CA PRO A 144 -7.26 -8.97 8.76
C PRO A 144 -6.32 -10.10 9.18
N GLY A 145 -5.16 -10.17 8.56
CA GLY A 145 -4.13 -11.19 8.77
C GLY A 145 -3.89 -12.03 7.52
N ARG A 146 -3.12 -13.11 7.69
CA ARG A 146 -2.84 -14.09 6.63
C ARG A 146 -4.13 -14.80 6.22
N GLN A 147 -4.38 -14.87 4.93
CA GLN A 147 -5.54 -15.57 4.38
C GLN A 147 -5.21 -17.06 4.16
N PRO A 148 -6.19 -17.96 4.31
CA PRO A 148 -5.95 -19.39 4.16
C PRO A 148 -5.61 -19.81 2.73
N GLU A 149 -6.11 -19.06 1.74
CA GLU A 149 -5.90 -19.35 0.33
C GLU A 149 -4.87 -18.37 -0.24
N PRO A 150 -3.84 -18.87 -0.94
CA PRO A 150 -2.87 -18.01 -1.63
C PRO A 150 -3.51 -17.34 -2.86
N ILE A 151 -2.81 -16.37 -3.42
CA ILE A 151 -3.08 -15.83 -4.74
C ILE A 151 -1.96 -16.30 -5.67
N ASP A 152 -2.28 -17.18 -6.63
CA ASP A 152 -1.28 -17.93 -7.38
C ASP A 152 -0.27 -18.59 -6.41
N SER A 153 1.02 -18.32 -6.54
CA SER A 153 2.08 -18.86 -5.68
C SER A 153 2.39 -17.99 -4.45
N ALA A 154 1.75 -16.82 -4.30
CA ALA A 154 2.05 -15.86 -3.25
C ALA A 154 1.16 -16.05 -2.02
N GLU A 155 1.74 -15.95 -0.82
CA GLU A 155 0.95 -15.82 0.41
C GLU A 155 0.09 -14.55 0.35
N LEU A 156 -1.19 -14.69 0.67
CA LEU A 156 -2.14 -13.57 0.65
C LEU A 156 -2.43 -13.08 2.07
N TRP A 157 -2.28 -11.79 2.25
CA TRP A 157 -2.54 -11.09 3.50
C TRP A 157 -3.55 -9.98 3.30
N VAL A 158 -4.37 -9.74 4.31
CA VAL A 158 -5.24 -8.57 4.39
C VAL A 158 -4.79 -7.72 5.56
N VAL A 159 -4.47 -6.46 5.29
CA VAL A 159 -4.00 -5.52 6.32
C VAL A 159 -4.86 -4.26 6.33
N PRO A 160 -4.91 -3.52 7.43
CA PRO A 160 -5.75 -2.33 7.51
C PRO A 160 -5.38 -1.26 6.48
N ASN A 161 -6.39 -0.49 6.04
CA ASN A 161 -6.22 0.61 5.11
C ASN A 161 -5.55 1.82 5.80
N PRO A 162 -4.45 2.39 5.25
CA PRO A 162 -3.73 3.52 5.83
C PRO A 162 -4.41 4.88 5.61
N SER A 163 -5.57 4.92 4.99
CA SER A 163 -6.31 6.16 4.74
C SER A 163 -6.53 6.96 6.02
N GLY A 164 -6.31 8.27 5.96
CA GLY A 164 -6.63 9.19 7.07
C GLY A 164 -8.09 9.17 7.48
N LEU A 165 -8.99 8.69 6.62
CA LEU A 165 -10.42 8.50 6.92
C LEU A 165 -10.72 7.28 7.79
N ASN A 166 -9.76 6.37 7.98
CA ASN A 166 -9.93 5.18 8.82
C ASN A 166 -9.65 5.54 10.29
N ALA A 167 -10.65 5.95 11.03
CA ALA A 167 -10.50 6.41 12.42
C ALA A 167 -10.13 5.29 13.42
N HIS A 168 -10.25 4.03 13.04
CA HIS A 168 -10.03 2.88 13.93
C HIS A 168 -8.58 2.45 14.05
N GLU A 169 -7.69 2.96 13.18
CA GLU A 169 -6.29 2.57 13.15
C GLU A 169 -5.37 3.70 13.62
N SER A 170 -4.34 3.35 14.34
CA SER A 170 -3.20 4.21 14.65
C SER A 170 -2.01 3.90 13.75
N VAL A 171 -0.99 4.77 13.75
CA VAL A 171 0.28 4.46 13.07
C VAL A 171 0.91 3.19 13.65
N ALA A 172 0.81 2.99 14.96
CA ALA A 172 1.37 1.82 15.63
C ALA A 172 0.65 0.52 15.23
N SER A 173 -0.70 0.52 15.18
CA SER A 173 -1.46 -0.66 14.76
C SER A 173 -1.22 -1.00 13.27
N LEU A 174 -1.15 0.02 12.41
CA LEU A 174 -0.79 -0.17 11.00
C LEU A 174 0.64 -0.74 10.86
N ALA A 175 1.60 -0.21 11.62
CA ALA A 175 2.99 -0.68 11.58
C ALA A 175 3.09 -2.16 11.99
N ALA A 176 2.42 -2.56 13.06
CA ALA A 176 2.37 -3.95 13.49
C ALA A 176 1.78 -4.84 12.39
N ALA A 177 0.65 -4.44 11.79
CA ALA A 177 -0.01 -5.19 10.74
C ALA A 177 0.83 -5.30 9.44
N TYR A 178 1.65 -4.29 9.10
CA TYR A 178 2.50 -4.31 7.90
C TYR A 178 3.82 -5.07 8.12
N ALA A 179 4.28 -5.13 9.37
CA ALA A 179 5.47 -5.90 9.71
C ALA A 179 5.29 -7.41 9.49
N GLU A 180 4.10 -7.95 9.70
CA GLU A 180 3.83 -9.40 9.55
C GLU A 180 4.06 -9.89 8.10
N PRO A 181 3.39 -9.34 7.07
CA PRO A 181 3.64 -9.75 5.69
C PRO A 181 5.07 -9.43 5.23
N ALA A 182 5.72 -8.39 5.79
CA ALA A 182 7.12 -8.09 5.47
C ALA A 182 8.06 -9.18 6.00
N ARG A 183 7.86 -9.66 7.24
CA ARG A 183 8.62 -10.80 7.79
C ARG A 183 8.38 -12.07 6.97
N ALA A 184 7.13 -12.37 6.61
CA ALA A 184 6.77 -13.52 5.78
C ALA A 184 7.47 -13.46 4.41
N ALA A 185 7.63 -12.26 3.84
CA ALA A 185 8.37 -12.04 2.60
C ALA A 185 9.90 -12.12 2.76
N GLY A 186 10.42 -12.26 3.98
CA GLY A 186 11.85 -12.22 4.28
C GLY A 186 12.47 -10.83 4.12
N ILE A 187 11.69 -9.78 4.33
CA ILE A 187 12.18 -8.40 4.37
C ILE A 187 12.71 -8.12 5.78
N GLU A 188 13.96 -7.69 5.87
CA GLU A 188 14.55 -7.28 7.14
C GLU A 188 13.89 -5.98 7.63
N LEU A 189 13.47 -5.93 8.89
CA LEU A 189 12.90 -4.75 9.52
C LEU A 189 13.98 -4.01 10.32
N ARG A 190 14.25 -2.76 9.96
CA ARG A 190 15.22 -1.90 10.63
C ARG A 190 14.54 -1.11 11.75
N LEU A 191 14.15 -1.81 12.83
CA LEU A 191 13.59 -1.14 14.00
C LEU A 191 14.68 -0.27 14.63
N ARG A 192 14.37 0.98 14.98
CA ARG A 192 15.27 1.80 15.79
C ARG A 192 15.53 1.02 17.10
N ARG A 193 16.78 0.66 17.34
CA ARG A 193 17.21 0.41 18.70
C ARG A 193 17.01 1.74 19.43
N ASP A 194 16.19 1.77 20.44
CA ASP A 194 16.17 2.89 21.38
C ASP A 194 17.63 3.18 21.71
N ARG A 195 18.11 4.37 21.31
CA ARG A 195 19.37 4.85 21.84
C ARG A 195 19.08 5.04 23.31
N GLY A 196 19.54 4.04 24.07
CA GLY A 196 19.30 3.94 25.48
C GLY A 196 19.48 5.30 26.13
N ALA A 197 18.60 5.61 27.05
CA ALA A 197 18.86 6.53 28.11
C ALA A 197 20.16 6.09 28.76
N GLY A 198 21.24 6.70 28.35
CA GLY A 198 22.58 6.48 28.85
C GLY A 198 23.03 7.78 29.50
N ALA A 199 23.12 7.70 30.79
CA ALA A 199 23.78 8.60 31.77
C ALA A 199 23.09 9.90 32.06
#